data_6522d030733089b64b8d9cb473d201a5
#
_entry.id   6522d030733089b64b8d9cb473d201a5
#
_cell.length_a   1.000
_cell.length_b   1.000
_cell.length_c   1.000
_cell.angle_alpha   90.00
_cell.angle_beta   90.00
_cell.angle_gamma   90.00
#
_symmetry.space_group_name_H-M   'P 1'
#
loop_
_entity.id
_entity.type
_entity.pdbx_description
1 polymer ?
#
loop_
_entity_poly.entity_id
_entity_poly.type
_entity_poly.pdbx_seq_one_letter_code
_entity_poly.pdbx_strand_id
1 'polypeptide(L)'
;MTASASPTSAAPYLIVMAGGIGSRFWPISRTGHPKQFHDVLGIGRSMLQATIDRFAGIVPPEHVFVVTNRDYAALVQEQLPSVPPQNILPEPVGRNTAPCIAWACYRIAQLDPTATVVVTPADHVVLREEAFQATIQTALAAARERDILLTLGIQPSRPDTGYGYIQFLDGDPA
;
A
#
# COMPACT_ATOMS: atom_id res chain seq x y z
N MET A 1 42.74 -6.62 6.33
CA MET A 1 41.49 -7.30 5.95
C MET A 1 40.36 -6.48 6.56
N THR A 2 39.87 -5.49 5.83
CA THR A 2 38.74 -4.68 6.24
C THR A 2 37.47 -5.39 5.78
N ALA A 3 36.69 -5.92 6.72
CA ALA A 3 35.36 -6.46 6.45
C ALA A 3 34.50 -5.31 5.89
N SER A 4 34.16 -5.40 4.61
CA SER A 4 33.15 -4.56 3.99
C SER A 4 31.82 -4.87 4.69
N ALA A 5 31.35 -4.00 5.57
CA ALA A 5 30.00 -4.05 6.06
C ALA A 5 29.08 -3.89 4.84
N SER A 6 28.33 -4.92 4.52
CA SER A 6 27.22 -4.82 3.56
C SER A 6 26.32 -3.66 4.00
N PRO A 7 25.90 -2.76 3.11
CA PRO A 7 25.01 -1.68 3.50
C PRO A 7 23.74 -2.33 4.08
N THR A 8 23.45 -2.03 5.34
CA THR A 8 22.18 -2.40 5.98
C THR A 8 21.10 -1.78 5.11
N SER A 9 20.38 -2.61 4.36
CA SER A 9 19.33 -2.14 3.46
C SER A 9 18.32 -1.33 4.27
N ALA A 10 18.18 -0.04 3.96
CA ALA A 10 17.21 0.83 4.61
C ALA A 10 15.80 0.19 4.53
N ALA A 11 15.02 0.31 5.61
CA ALA A 11 13.66 -0.21 5.63
C ALA A 11 12.82 0.41 4.50
N PRO A 12 11.98 -0.37 3.80
CA PRO A 12 11.16 0.17 2.72
C PRO A 12 10.07 1.09 3.25
N TYR A 13 9.49 1.88 2.35
CA TYR A 13 8.31 2.70 2.61
C TYR A 13 7.04 2.02 2.10
N LEU A 14 5.93 2.25 2.78
CA LEU A 14 4.60 1.77 2.40
C LEU A 14 3.69 2.96 2.10
N ILE A 15 3.10 2.98 0.92
CA ILE A 15 2.01 3.89 0.55
C ILE A 15 0.70 3.10 0.56
N VAL A 16 -0.23 3.50 1.41
CA VAL A 16 -1.57 2.94 1.48
C VAL A 16 -2.56 3.92 0.86
N MET A 17 -3.23 3.50 -0.21
CA MET A 17 -4.26 4.30 -0.87
C MET A 17 -5.62 4.07 -0.19
N ALA A 18 -6.13 5.07 0.52
CA ALA A 18 -7.36 5.01 1.31
C ALA A 18 -8.36 6.12 0.98
N GLY A 19 -8.36 6.65 -0.26
CA GLY A 19 -9.21 7.76 -0.71
C GLY A 19 -10.57 7.36 -1.28
N GLY A 20 -10.83 6.06 -1.51
CA GLY A 20 -12.06 5.57 -2.13
C GLY A 20 -13.30 5.71 -1.25
N ILE A 21 -14.45 6.08 -1.84
CA ILE A 21 -15.75 6.17 -1.13
C ILE A 21 -16.47 4.83 -0.99
N GLY A 22 -16.03 3.77 -1.70
CA GLY A 22 -16.54 2.41 -1.53
C GLY A 22 -18.02 2.21 -1.84
N SER A 23 -18.59 2.94 -2.80
CA SER A 23 -20.02 2.95 -3.13
C SER A 23 -20.63 1.57 -3.41
N ARG A 24 -19.84 0.61 -3.92
CA ARG A 24 -20.27 -0.77 -4.18
C ARG A 24 -20.62 -1.57 -2.91
N PHE A 25 -20.21 -1.10 -1.74
CA PHE A 25 -20.49 -1.73 -0.43
C PHE A 25 -21.69 -1.11 0.31
N TRP A 26 -22.49 -0.30 -0.39
CA TRP A 26 -23.74 0.18 0.21
C TRP A 26 -24.63 -1.01 0.62
N PRO A 27 -25.29 -1.02 1.79
CA PRO A 27 -25.45 0.07 2.76
C PRO A 27 -24.38 0.13 3.86
N ILE A 28 -23.39 -0.76 3.88
CA ILE A 28 -22.33 -0.79 4.90
C ILE A 28 -21.42 0.43 4.73
N SER A 29 -20.95 0.68 3.49
CA SER A 29 -20.16 1.86 3.16
C SER A 29 -21.05 3.07 2.93
N ARG A 30 -20.69 4.19 3.53
CA ARG A 30 -21.35 5.51 3.36
C ARG A 30 -20.30 6.58 3.14
N THR A 31 -20.71 7.74 2.61
CA THR A 31 -19.79 8.86 2.34
C THR A 31 -18.99 9.27 3.58
N GLY A 32 -19.61 9.32 4.76
CA GLY A 32 -18.92 9.66 6.01
C GLY A 32 -18.09 8.51 6.63
N HIS A 33 -18.27 7.27 6.17
CA HIS A 33 -17.57 6.10 6.70
C HIS A 33 -17.41 5.04 5.59
N PRO A 34 -16.41 5.20 4.70
CA PRO A 34 -16.15 4.28 3.60
C PRO A 34 -15.70 2.88 4.05
N LYS A 35 -15.76 1.92 3.11
CA LYS A 35 -15.55 0.48 3.39
C LYS A 35 -14.22 0.17 4.08
N GLN A 36 -13.14 0.88 3.74
CA GLN A 36 -11.82 0.64 4.31
C GLN A 36 -11.73 0.86 5.81
N PHE A 37 -12.66 1.61 6.38
CA PHE A 37 -12.74 1.89 7.83
C PHE A 37 -13.63 0.92 8.61
N HIS A 38 -14.26 -0.04 7.91
CA HIS A 38 -15.09 -1.07 8.53
C HIS A 38 -14.33 -2.37 8.75
N ASP A 39 -14.72 -3.08 9.82
CA ASP A 39 -14.36 -4.49 10.02
C ASP A 39 -15.28 -5.36 9.16
N VAL A 40 -14.89 -5.56 7.90
CA VAL A 40 -15.67 -6.36 6.93
C VAL A 40 -15.51 -7.85 7.19
N LEU A 41 -14.41 -8.25 7.83
CA LEU A 41 -14.07 -9.66 8.06
C LEU A 41 -14.50 -10.17 9.43
N GLY A 42 -14.96 -9.29 10.34
CA GLY A 42 -15.35 -9.66 11.71
C GLY A 42 -14.17 -10.07 12.59
N ILE A 43 -12.98 -9.54 12.33
CA ILE A 43 -11.74 -9.88 13.05
C ILE A 43 -11.32 -8.84 14.10
N GLY A 44 -12.18 -7.84 14.36
CA GLY A 44 -11.87 -6.74 15.28
C GLY A 44 -10.95 -5.67 14.69
N ARG A 45 -10.68 -5.71 13.36
CA ARG A 45 -9.80 -4.78 12.64
C ARG A 45 -10.48 -4.27 11.39
N SER A 46 -10.40 -2.96 11.12
CA SER A 46 -10.84 -2.42 9.85
C SER A 46 -9.95 -2.91 8.69
N MET A 47 -10.44 -2.83 7.45
CA MET A 47 -9.64 -3.20 6.29
C MET A 47 -8.34 -2.38 6.19
N LEU A 48 -8.39 -1.10 6.55
CA LEU A 48 -7.22 -0.23 6.61
C LEU A 48 -6.20 -0.74 7.64
N GLN A 49 -6.65 -1.04 8.86
CA GLN A 49 -5.81 -1.59 9.92
C GLN A 49 -5.21 -2.94 9.51
N ALA A 50 -6.03 -3.88 9.02
CA ALA A 50 -5.58 -5.18 8.55
C ALA A 50 -4.59 -5.08 7.39
N THR A 51 -4.72 -4.06 6.54
CA THR A 51 -3.75 -3.80 5.46
C THR A 51 -2.39 -3.42 6.03
N ILE A 52 -2.31 -2.55 7.03
CA ILE A 52 -1.04 -2.15 7.65
C ILE A 52 -0.45 -3.28 8.50
N ASP A 53 -1.28 -4.00 9.26
CA ASP A 53 -0.83 -5.13 10.08
C ASP A 53 -0.11 -6.19 9.23
N ARG A 54 -0.51 -6.38 7.98
CA ARG A 54 0.08 -7.29 7.01
C ARG A 54 1.53 -6.96 6.66
N PHE A 55 1.94 -5.69 6.83
CA PHE A 55 3.31 -5.23 6.62
C PHE A 55 4.12 -5.13 7.91
N ALA A 56 3.56 -5.56 9.05
CA ALA A 56 4.30 -5.62 10.32
C ALA A 56 5.56 -6.48 10.17
N GLY A 57 6.68 -5.97 10.67
CA GLY A 57 7.99 -6.61 10.52
C GLY A 57 8.68 -6.39 9.15
N ILE A 58 7.99 -5.83 8.16
CA ILE A 58 8.57 -5.44 6.86
C ILE A 58 8.78 -3.93 6.79
N VAL A 59 7.77 -3.16 7.21
CA VAL A 59 7.77 -1.69 7.17
C VAL A 59 7.53 -1.15 8.58
N PRO A 60 8.41 -0.30 9.12
CA PRO A 60 8.19 0.32 10.41
C PRO A 60 7.11 1.42 10.30
N PRO A 61 6.37 1.72 11.39
CA PRO A 61 5.26 2.67 11.36
C PRO A 61 5.62 4.07 10.84
N GLU A 62 6.83 4.54 11.11
CA GLU A 62 7.36 5.82 10.64
C GLU A 62 7.57 5.90 9.12
N HIS A 63 7.63 4.74 8.43
CA HIS A 63 7.73 4.63 6.99
C HIS A 63 6.38 4.36 6.31
N VAL A 64 5.29 4.31 7.06
CA VAL A 64 3.94 4.16 6.50
C VAL A 64 3.37 5.53 6.14
N PHE A 65 2.94 5.68 4.89
CA PHE A 65 2.22 6.85 4.37
C PHE A 65 0.82 6.44 3.94
N VAL A 66 -0.18 7.20 4.36
CA VAL A 66 -1.57 6.94 3.99
C VAL A 66 -2.10 8.12 3.20
N VAL A 67 -2.43 7.87 1.93
CA VAL A 67 -3.07 8.88 1.08
C VAL A 67 -4.58 8.69 1.15
N THR A 68 -5.29 9.74 1.53
CA THR A 68 -6.74 9.67 1.75
C THR A 68 -7.43 10.96 1.34
N ASN A 69 -8.76 10.97 1.31
CA ASN A 69 -9.51 12.21 1.17
C ASN A 69 -9.35 13.07 2.42
N ARG A 70 -9.37 14.39 2.27
CA ARG A 70 -9.30 15.35 3.37
C ARG A 70 -10.31 15.05 4.48
N ASP A 71 -11.52 14.67 4.10
CA ASP A 71 -12.61 14.39 5.05
C ASP A 71 -12.37 13.16 5.91
N TYR A 72 -11.45 12.27 5.51
CA TYR A 72 -11.14 11.03 6.22
C TYR A 72 -9.84 11.08 7.01
N ALA A 73 -9.07 12.17 6.94
CA ALA A 73 -7.76 12.27 7.59
C ALA A 73 -7.84 12.05 9.11
N ALA A 74 -8.86 12.60 9.77
CA ALA A 74 -9.08 12.40 11.21
C ALA A 74 -9.41 10.94 11.54
N LEU A 75 -10.22 10.28 10.72
CA LEU A 75 -10.58 8.87 10.89
C LEU A 75 -9.37 7.94 10.67
N VAL A 76 -8.51 8.26 9.69
CA VAL A 76 -7.24 7.56 9.49
C VAL A 76 -6.36 7.68 10.75
N GLN A 77 -6.20 8.90 11.28
CA GLN A 77 -5.39 9.13 12.49
C GLN A 77 -5.94 8.40 13.71
N GLU A 78 -7.25 8.35 13.87
CA GLU A 78 -7.92 7.62 14.96
C GLU A 78 -7.64 6.11 14.85
N GLN A 79 -7.76 5.53 13.66
CA GLN A 79 -7.56 4.10 13.45
C GLN A 79 -6.10 3.67 13.43
N LEU A 80 -5.19 4.58 13.13
CA LEU A 80 -3.76 4.32 12.99
C LEU A 80 -2.91 5.25 13.87
N PRO A 81 -3.03 5.15 15.21
CA PRO A 81 -2.30 6.05 16.11
C PRO A 81 -0.77 5.89 16.06
N SER A 82 -0.27 4.76 15.55
CA SER A 82 1.17 4.52 15.38
C SER A 82 1.76 5.18 14.13
N VAL A 83 0.93 5.57 13.15
CA VAL A 83 1.39 6.28 11.95
C VAL A 83 1.56 7.77 12.28
N PRO A 84 2.73 8.36 12.00
CA PRO A 84 2.95 9.78 12.25
C PRO A 84 1.92 10.66 11.52
N PRO A 85 1.34 11.68 12.16
CA PRO A 85 0.32 12.54 11.53
C PRO A 85 0.76 13.19 10.23
N GLN A 86 2.03 13.55 10.09
CA GLN A 86 2.61 14.13 8.88
C GLN A 86 2.70 13.16 7.69
N ASN A 87 2.54 11.84 7.94
CA ASN A 87 2.51 10.80 6.93
C ASN A 87 1.08 10.49 6.44
N ILE A 88 0.07 11.09 7.07
CA ILE A 88 -1.29 11.06 6.55
C ILE A 88 -1.43 12.20 5.55
N LEU A 89 -1.59 11.85 4.27
CA LEU A 89 -1.60 12.79 3.15
C LEU A 89 -3.05 13.02 2.67
N PRO A 90 -3.72 14.11 3.10
CA PRO A 90 -5.09 14.39 2.69
C PRO A 90 -5.11 15.01 1.29
N GLU A 91 -5.54 14.27 0.29
CA GLU A 91 -5.68 14.77 -1.08
C GLU A 91 -6.64 15.98 -1.13
N PRO A 92 -6.22 17.09 -1.74
CA PRO A 92 -7.11 18.25 -1.91
C PRO A 92 -8.25 17.95 -2.91
N VAL A 93 -7.97 17.11 -3.89
CA VAL A 93 -8.91 16.63 -4.92
C VAL A 93 -8.50 15.21 -5.33
N GLY A 94 -9.42 14.27 -5.29
CA GLY A 94 -9.18 12.91 -5.79
C GLY A 94 -8.98 12.90 -7.32
N ARG A 95 -7.83 12.40 -7.77
CA ARG A 95 -7.43 12.34 -9.19
C ARG A 95 -7.02 10.93 -9.62
N ASN A 96 -7.64 9.91 -9.05
CA ASN A 96 -7.32 8.50 -9.29
C ASN A 96 -5.92 8.09 -8.78
N THR A 97 -5.48 6.90 -9.18
CA THR A 97 -4.33 6.20 -8.61
C THR A 97 -2.98 6.88 -8.89
N ALA A 98 -2.71 7.26 -10.13
CA ALA A 98 -1.38 7.74 -10.50
C ALA A 98 -0.96 9.04 -9.80
N PRO A 99 -1.77 10.11 -9.75
CA PRO A 99 -1.44 11.31 -8.97
C PRO A 99 -1.34 11.07 -7.46
N CYS A 100 -2.18 10.19 -6.91
CA CYS A 100 -2.12 9.76 -5.52
C CYS A 100 -0.74 9.16 -5.18
N ILE A 101 -0.28 8.19 -5.97
CA ILE A 101 1.03 7.54 -5.80
C ILE A 101 2.16 8.55 -6.00
N ALA A 102 2.11 9.34 -7.08
CA ALA A 102 3.16 10.31 -7.39
C ALA A 102 3.35 11.32 -6.25
N TRP A 103 2.26 11.84 -5.69
CA TRP A 103 2.34 12.78 -4.58
C TRP A 103 3.01 12.18 -3.35
N ALA A 104 2.64 10.96 -2.95
CA ALA A 104 3.28 10.27 -1.84
C ALA A 104 4.77 9.96 -2.14
N CYS A 105 5.08 9.51 -3.35
CA CYS A 105 6.46 9.26 -3.76
C CYS A 105 7.32 10.53 -3.70
N TYR A 106 6.81 11.68 -4.16
CA TYR A 106 7.53 12.96 -4.03
C TYR A 106 7.77 13.35 -2.58
N ARG A 107 6.82 13.10 -1.68
CA ARG A 107 7.00 13.35 -0.24
C ARG A 107 8.08 12.44 0.36
N ILE A 108 8.07 11.16 -0.01
CA ILE A 108 9.07 10.19 0.45
C ILE A 108 10.45 10.54 -0.11
N ALA A 109 10.56 10.89 -1.40
CA ALA A 109 11.81 11.24 -2.04
C ALA A 109 12.50 12.48 -1.42
N GLN A 110 11.74 13.38 -0.79
CA GLN A 110 12.30 14.50 -0.01
C GLN A 110 12.93 14.04 1.32
N LEU A 111 12.52 12.89 1.84
CA LEU A 111 13.05 12.31 3.08
C LEU A 111 14.18 11.33 2.78
N ASP A 112 14.00 10.51 1.76
CA ASP A 112 14.94 9.50 1.30
C ASP A 112 14.88 9.38 -0.23
N PRO A 113 15.84 9.98 -0.96
CA PRO A 113 15.90 9.91 -2.42
C PRO A 113 16.15 8.49 -2.97
N THR A 114 16.60 7.57 -2.12
CA THR A 114 16.91 6.17 -2.49
C THR A 114 15.83 5.18 -2.04
N ALA A 115 14.70 5.69 -1.54
CA ALA A 115 13.63 4.89 -0.97
C ALA A 115 13.10 3.82 -1.94
N THR A 116 13.01 2.59 -1.46
CA THR A 116 12.20 1.55 -2.09
C THR A 116 10.79 1.61 -1.53
N VAL A 117 9.80 1.67 -2.41
CA VAL A 117 8.39 1.94 -2.03
C VAL A 117 7.49 0.79 -2.42
N VAL A 118 6.64 0.35 -1.49
CA VAL A 118 5.51 -0.54 -1.75
C VAL A 118 4.24 0.29 -1.79
N VAL A 119 3.39 0.05 -2.78
CA VAL A 119 2.08 0.70 -2.89
C VAL A 119 0.98 -0.34 -2.79
N THR A 120 -0.01 -0.11 -1.94
CA THR A 120 -1.14 -1.02 -1.75
C THR A 120 -2.45 -0.26 -1.56
N PRO A 121 -3.59 -0.77 -2.06
CA PRO A 121 -4.90 -0.24 -1.68
C PRO A 121 -5.28 -0.70 -0.26
N ALA A 122 -6.10 0.10 0.44
CA ALA A 122 -6.56 -0.17 1.80
C ALA A 122 -7.72 -1.18 1.88
N ASP A 123 -8.16 -1.74 0.75
CA ASP A 123 -9.44 -2.45 0.65
C ASP A 123 -9.33 -3.86 0.07
N HIS A 124 -8.12 -4.40 0.00
CA HIS A 124 -7.87 -5.76 -0.44
C HIS A 124 -7.85 -6.75 0.74
N VAL A 125 -8.52 -7.88 0.55
CA VAL A 125 -8.47 -9.02 1.48
C VAL A 125 -7.38 -9.98 1.02
N VAL A 126 -6.48 -10.34 1.91
CA VAL A 126 -5.42 -11.33 1.67
C VAL A 126 -5.61 -12.47 2.67
N LEU A 127 -5.86 -13.67 2.17
CA LEU A 127 -6.15 -14.83 3.02
C LEU A 127 -4.87 -15.61 3.43
N ARG A 128 -3.81 -15.52 2.62
CA ARG A 128 -2.53 -16.19 2.88
C ARG A 128 -1.45 -15.15 3.14
N GLU A 129 -1.45 -14.59 4.35
CA GLU A 129 -0.58 -13.47 4.69
C GLU A 129 0.90 -13.81 4.64
N GLU A 130 1.31 -14.98 5.11
CA GLU A 130 2.72 -15.42 5.03
C GLU A 130 3.22 -15.50 3.58
N ALA A 131 2.43 -16.07 2.68
CA ALA A 131 2.79 -16.17 1.27
C ALA A 131 2.84 -14.78 0.62
N PHE A 132 1.93 -13.88 1.00
CA PHE A 132 1.94 -12.50 0.56
C PHE A 132 3.21 -11.77 1.04
N GLN A 133 3.56 -11.88 2.31
CA GLN A 133 4.76 -11.27 2.89
C GLN A 133 6.04 -11.77 2.21
N ALA A 134 6.15 -13.08 1.95
CA ALA A 134 7.27 -13.66 1.22
C ALA A 134 7.38 -13.09 -0.21
N THR A 135 6.25 -12.92 -0.90
CA THR A 135 6.20 -12.31 -2.24
C THR A 135 6.63 -10.84 -2.20
N ILE A 136 6.16 -10.06 -1.21
CA ILE A 136 6.59 -8.67 -1.01
C ILE A 136 8.10 -8.58 -0.77
N GLN A 137 8.66 -9.45 0.06
CA GLN A 137 10.11 -9.46 0.33
C GLN A 137 10.91 -9.77 -0.93
N THR A 138 10.46 -10.72 -1.75
CA THR A 138 11.08 -11.03 -3.04
C THR A 138 11.02 -9.84 -3.99
N ALA A 139 9.87 -9.18 -4.09
CA ALA A 139 9.70 -7.99 -4.92
C ALA A 139 10.58 -6.83 -4.45
N LEU A 140 10.68 -6.61 -3.14
CA LEU A 140 11.55 -5.58 -2.55
C LEU A 140 13.03 -5.86 -2.85
N ALA A 141 13.48 -7.11 -2.77
CA ALA A 141 14.84 -7.48 -3.13
C ALA A 141 15.14 -7.16 -4.60
N ALA A 142 14.26 -7.57 -5.52
CA ALA A 142 14.42 -7.29 -6.94
C ALA A 142 14.41 -5.78 -7.27
N ALA A 143 13.53 -5.00 -6.61
CA ALA A 143 13.44 -3.56 -6.81
C ALA A 143 14.68 -2.78 -6.29
N ARG A 144 15.40 -3.34 -5.31
CA ARG A 144 16.65 -2.76 -4.80
C ARG A 144 17.85 -3.02 -5.70
N GLU A 145 17.83 -4.12 -6.42
CA GLU A 145 18.90 -4.50 -7.33
C GLU A 145 18.77 -3.86 -8.70
N ARG A 146 17.58 -3.41 -9.07
CA ARG A 146 17.25 -2.90 -10.40
C ARG A 146 16.40 -1.64 -10.29
N ASP A 147 16.62 -0.69 -11.21
CA ASP A 147 15.74 0.48 -11.38
C ASP A 147 14.51 0.09 -12.21
N ILE A 148 13.53 -0.51 -11.55
CA ILE A 148 12.32 -1.06 -12.18
C ILE A 148 11.05 -0.74 -11.38
N LEU A 149 9.93 -0.73 -12.09
CA LEU A 149 8.61 -0.77 -11.49
C LEU A 149 8.08 -2.21 -11.51
N LEU A 150 7.73 -2.73 -10.34
CA LEU A 150 7.19 -4.08 -10.19
C LEU A 150 5.69 -4.05 -9.94
N THR A 151 4.98 -4.98 -10.55
CA THR A 151 3.58 -5.23 -10.27
C THR A 151 3.39 -6.68 -9.85
N LEU A 152 2.74 -6.90 -8.71
CA LEU A 152 2.36 -8.24 -8.28
C LEU A 152 1.08 -8.64 -8.99
N GLY A 153 1.20 -9.54 -9.96
CA GLY A 153 0.07 -10.05 -10.72
C GLY A 153 -0.77 -11.02 -9.88
N ILE A 154 -2.09 -10.94 -10.02
CA ILE A 154 -3.01 -11.95 -9.50
C ILE A 154 -3.48 -12.76 -10.69
N GLN A 155 -3.31 -14.08 -10.62
CA GLN A 155 -3.80 -14.96 -11.67
C GLN A 155 -5.33 -14.93 -11.70
N PRO A 156 -5.96 -14.51 -12.81
CA PRO A 156 -7.40 -14.44 -12.90
C PRO A 156 -8.02 -15.85 -12.87
N SER A 157 -9.07 -16.02 -12.08
CA SER A 157 -9.87 -17.26 -12.02
C SER A 157 -11.09 -17.21 -12.96
N ARG A 158 -11.42 -16.02 -13.46
CA ARG A 158 -12.56 -15.76 -14.37
C ARG A 158 -12.32 -14.46 -15.15
N PRO A 159 -12.94 -14.28 -16.34
CA PRO A 159 -12.97 -12.97 -16.99
C PRO A 159 -13.76 -11.98 -16.15
N ASP A 160 -13.24 -10.77 -15.98
CA ASP A 160 -13.92 -9.70 -15.24
C ASP A 160 -13.54 -8.34 -15.83
N THR A 161 -14.52 -7.60 -16.33
CA THR A 161 -14.32 -6.29 -16.97
C THR A 161 -14.06 -5.17 -15.95
N GLY A 162 -14.18 -5.44 -14.65
CA GLY A 162 -13.87 -4.50 -13.58
C GLY A 162 -12.37 -4.37 -13.27
N TYR A 163 -11.54 -5.23 -13.87
CA TYR A 163 -10.08 -5.24 -13.67
C TYR A 163 -9.33 -4.89 -14.95
N GLY A 164 -8.14 -4.30 -14.77
CA GLY A 164 -7.15 -4.21 -15.83
C GLY A 164 -6.36 -5.51 -15.94
N TYR A 165 -5.96 -5.86 -17.16
CA TYR A 165 -5.13 -7.01 -17.44
C TYR A 165 -3.80 -6.54 -18.00
N ILE A 166 -2.70 -7.09 -17.48
CA ILE A 166 -1.35 -6.81 -17.97
C ILE A 166 -0.98 -7.94 -18.92
N GLN A 167 -0.76 -7.58 -20.19
CA GLN A 167 -0.20 -8.51 -21.18
C GLN A 167 1.32 -8.53 -21.02
N PHE A 168 1.89 -9.71 -20.92
CA PHE A 168 3.33 -9.92 -20.95
C PHE A 168 3.71 -10.80 -22.13
N LEU A 169 4.95 -10.68 -22.59
CA LEU A 169 5.49 -11.52 -23.65
C LEU A 169 6.07 -12.79 -23.04
N ASP A 170 5.76 -13.95 -23.64
CA ASP A 170 6.34 -15.23 -23.23
C ASP A 170 7.85 -15.20 -23.43
N GLY A 171 8.62 -15.49 -22.39
CA GLY A 171 10.08 -15.53 -22.42
C GLY A 171 10.78 -14.28 -21.89
N ASP A 172 10.07 -13.29 -21.39
CA ASP A 172 10.68 -12.20 -20.63
C ASP A 172 10.97 -12.72 -19.20
N PRO A 173 12.23 -12.82 -18.76
CA PRO A 173 12.52 -13.26 -17.40
C PRO A 173 12.06 -12.19 -16.43
N ALA A 174 11.11 -12.53 -15.57
CA ALA A 174 10.68 -11.71 -14.46
C ALA A 174 11.81 -11.50 -13.44
#